data_15eed0d5819970c0f319e1510813529d
#
_entry.id   15eed0d5819970c0f319e1510813529d
#
_cell.length_a   1.000
_cell.length_b   1.000
_cell.length_c   1.000
_cell.angle_alpha   90.00
_cell.angle_beta   90.00
_cell.angle_gamma   90.00
#
_symmetry.space_group_name_H-M   'P 1'
#
loop_
_entity.id
_entity.type
_entity.pdbx_description
1 polymer ?
#
loop_
_entity_poly.entity_id
_entity_poly.type
_entity_poly.pdbx_seq_one_letter_code
_entity_poly.pdbx_strand_id
1 'polypeptide(L)'
;MLSVALALLTHAMLLSLHLSNGSFPKPLSAKEERECVARMLEGDMDARNSLIEHNLRLVAHIVKKYYTQSDEQDDLVSVGTIGLIKGVSSYRPEKGTRLATYAAKCVENEILMYFRSRKKLQGEVSLNDSLDADGDGESLYLMDVIGVEDTMYLDIQDRDDCLR
;
A
#
# COMPACT_ATOMS: atom_id res chain seq x y z
N MET A 1 27.13 36.04 25.48
CA MET A 1 26.96 35.65 24.07
C MET A 1 27.44 34.22 23.78
N LEU A 2 28.68 33.87 24.18
CA LEU A 2 29.23 32.49 23.92
C LEU A 2 28.44 31.38 24.63
N SER A 3 27.96 31.62 25.87
CA SER A 3 27.19 30.68 26.68
C SER A 3 25.82 30.33 26.05
N VAL A 4 25.14 31.29 25.43
CA VAL A 4 23.84 31.07 24.79
C VAL A 4 24.02 30.28 23.48
N ALA A 5 25.06 30.56 22.71
CA ALA A 5 25.38 29.83 21.49
C ALA A 5 25.74 28.38 21.82
N LEU A 6 26.49 28.11 22.87
CA LEU A 6 26.83 26.75 23.31
C LEU A 6 25.60 25.99 23.78
N ALA A 7 24.69 26.64 24.52
CA ALA A 7 23.43 26.03 24.95
C ALA A 7 22.51 25.68 23.77
N LEU A 8 22.44 26.53 22.75
CA LEU A 8 21.66 26.24 21.52
C LEU A 8 22.26 25.09 20.71
N LEU A 9 23.60 25.02 20.63
CA LEU A 9 24.28 23.91 19.95
C LEU A 9 24.05 22.56 20.67
N THR A 10 24.12 22.57 22.02
CA THR A 10 23.86 21.33 22.78
C THR A 10 22.40 20.90 22.69
N HIS A 11 21.44 21.84 22.67
CA HIS A 11 20.01 21.53 22.46
C HIS A 11 19.75 20.99 21.04
N ALA A 12 20.35 21.59 20.02
CA ALA A 12 20.23 21.13 18.65
C ALA A 12 20.85 19.72 18.46
N MET A 13 21.98 19.46 19.12
CA MET A 13 22.62 18.15 19.10
C MET A 13 21.80 17.09 19.83
N LEU A 14 21.19 17.42 20.98
CA LEU A 14 20.29 16.54 21.72
C LEU A 14 19.00 16.27 20.94
N LEU A 15 18.46 17.29 20.26
CA LEU A 15 17.29 17.12 19.38
C LEU A 15 17.60 16.23 18.17
N SER A 16 18.78 16.41 17.57
CA SER A 16 19.26 15.55 16.46
C SER A 16 19.44 14.09 16.90
N LEU A 17 20.00 13.86 18.11
CA LEU A 17 20.12 12.53 18.71
C LEU A 17 18.75 11.90 19.03
N HIS A 18 17.76 12.69 19.44
CA HIS A 18 16.39 12.22 19.66
C HIS A 18 15.67 11.85 18.37
N LEU A 19 15.89 12.61 17.29
CA LEU A 19 15.32 12.36 15.97
C LEU A 19 16.00 11.18 15.23
N SER A 20 17.26 10.87 15.58
CA SER A 20 17.98 9.74 14.99
C SER A 20 17.72 8.40 15.69
N ASN A 21 17.03 8.38 16.82
CA ASN A 21 16.56 7.15 17.44
C ASN A 21 15.43 6.57 16.57
N GLY A 22 15.80 5.53 15.84
CA GLY A 22 15.08 4.89 14.77
C GLY A 22 13.56 4.87 14.93
N SER A 23 12.90 5.28 13.88
CA SER A 23 11.45 5.45 13.72
C SER A 23 10.63 4.19 14.05
N PHE A 24 11.27 3.03 14.18
CA PHE A 24 10.60 1.76 14.43
C PHE A 24 11.03 1.14 15.78
N PRO A 25 10.10 0.56 16.54
CA PRO A 25 10.42 -0.15 17.77
C PRO A 25 11.39 -1.32 17.51
N LYS A 26 12.16 -1.70 18.55
CA LYS A 26 13.09 -2.82 18.45
C LYS A 26 12.31 -4.13 18.24
N PRO A 27 12.86 -5.08 17.47
CA PRO A 27 12.24 -6.40 17.32
C PRO A 27 12.03 -7.08 18.68
N LEU A 28 10.92 -7.80 18.82
CA LEU A 28 10.64 -8.62 20.00
C LEU A 28 11.66 -9.74 20.14
N SER A 29 11.98 -10.15 21.37
CA SER A 29 12.75 -11.35 21.60
C SER A 29 11.91 -12.60 21.22
N ALA A 30 12.57 -13.72 20.96
CA ALA A 30 11.88 -14.96 20.58
C ALA A 30 10.91 -15.49 21.66
N LYS A 31 11.09 -15.07 22.92
CA LYS A 31 10.18 -15.42 24.01
C LYS A 31 8.93 -14.54 23.96
N GLU A 32 9.13 -13.22 23.89
CA GLU A 32 8.05 -12.23 23.81
C GLU A 32 7.20 -12.42 22.54
N GLU A 33 7.82 -12.72 21.38
CA GLU A 33 7.11 -13.05 20.15
C GLU A 33 6.16 -14.22 20.33
N ARG A 34 6.62 -15.32 20.98
CA ARG A 34 5.78 -16.49 21.24
C ARG A 34 4.64 -16.19 22.21
N GLU A 35 4.89 -15.40 23.26
CA GLU A 35 3.86 -14.98 24.21
C GLU A 35 2.81 -14.09 23.54
N CYS A 36 3.23 -13.12 22.73
CA CYS A 36 2.31 -12.28 21.95
C CYS A 36 1.51 -13.10 20.94
N VAL A 37 2.11 -14.09 20.27
CA VAL A 37 1.39 -14.97 19.34
C VAL A 37 0.34 -15.79 20.07
N ALA A 38 0.64 -16.35 21.26
CA ALA A 38 -0.31 -17.10 22.04
C ALA A 38 -1.52 -16.23 22.45
N ARG A 39 -1.26 -15.04 22.98
CA ARG A 39 -2.33 -14.07 23.35
C ARG A 39 -3.15 -13.62 22.15
N MET A 40 -2.52 -13.38 21.00
CA MET A 40 -3.23 -13.03 19.76
C MET A 40 -4.20 -14.15 19.33
N LEU A 41 -3.83 -15.40 19.48
CA LEU A 41 -4.70 -16.53 19.15
C LEU A 41 -5.91 -16.65 20.11
N GLU A 42 -5.78 -16.14 21.33
CA GLU A 42 -6.86 -16.00 22.31
C GLU A 42 -7.76 -14.78 22.01
N GLY A 43 -7.43 -13.96 21.02
CA GLY A 43 -8.21 -12.79 20.60
C GLY A 43 -7.72 -11.45 21.17
N ASP A 44 -6.54 -11.41 21.77
CA ASP A 44 -5.94 -10.17 22.30
C ASP A 44 -5.48 -9.26 21.16
N MET A 45 -6.16 -8.13 20.99
CA MET A 45 -5.86 -7.14 19.96
C MET A 45 -4.58 -6.35 20.27
N ASP A 46 -4.23 -6.15 21.53
CA ASP A 46 -3.01 -5.42 21.91
C ASP A 46 -1.77 -6.26 21.60
N ALA A 47 -1.83 -7.56 21.85
CA ALA A 47 -0.77 -8.49 21.46
C ALA A 47 -0.59 -8.53 19.94
N ARG A 48 -1.69 -8.53 19.18
CA ARG A 48 -1.67 -8.45 17.71
C ARG A 48 -1.03 -7.15 17.23
N ASN A 49 -1.43 -6.01 17.76
CA ASN A 49 -0.89 -4.70 17.39
C ASN A 49 0.61 -4.61 17.72
N SER A 50 1.01 -5.08 18.89
CA SER A 50 2.42 -5.17 19.28
C SER A 50 3.24 -6.01 18.29
N LEU A 51 2.73 -7.16 17.83
CA LEU A 51 3.39 -7.97 16.80
C LEU A 51 3.55 -7.21 15.48
N ILE A 52 2.57 -6.41 15.08
CA ILE A 52 2.64 -5.60 13.85
C ILE A 52 3.70 -4.50 14.01
N GLU A 53 3.62 -3.70 15.07
CA GLU A 53 4.51 -2.56 15.31
C GLU A 53 5.98 -2.96 15.35
N HIS A 54 6.30 -4.02 16.08
CA HIS A 54 7.67 -4.52 16.21
C HIS A 54 8.23 -5.20 14.95
N ASN A 55 7.36 -5.49 13.95
CA ASN A 55 7.75 -6.06 12.66
C ASN A 55 7.68 -5.06 11.48
N LEU A 56 7.34 -3.77 11.70
CA LEU A 56 7.33 -2.76 10.63
C LEU A 56 8.69 -2.59 9.94
N ARG A 57 9.78 -2.80 10.68
CA ARG A 57 11.14 -2.77 10.11
C ARG A 57 11.34 -3.84 9.01
N LEU A 58 10.66 -4.98 9.11
CA LEU A 58 10.66 -6.03 8.09
C LEU A 58 10.03 -5.52 6.80
N VAL A 59 8.92 -4.77 6.89
CA VAL A 59 8.26 -4.14 5.72
C VAL A 59 9.22 -3.20 5.02
N ALA A 60 9.86 -2.28 5.76
CA ALA A 60 10.82 -1.33 5.18
C ALA A 60 11.99 -2.05 4.47
N HIS A 61 12.47 -3.16 5.03
CA HIS A 61 13.53 -3.96 4.41
C HIS A 61 13.07 -4.63 3.10
N ILE A 62 11.86 -5.15 3.05
CA ILE A 62 11.31 -5.80 1.85
C ILE A 62 11.02 -4.74 0.77
N VAL A 63 10.37 -3.64 1.13
CA VAL A 63 10.04 -2.54 0.22
C VAL A 63 11.30 -2.00 -0.46
N LYS A 64 12.41 -1.87 0.27
CA LYS A 64 13.70 -1.43 -0.31
C LYS A 64 14.15 -2.28 -1.50
N LYS A 65 13.81 -3.57 -1.53
CA LYS A 65 14.13 -4.47 -2.66
C LYS A 65 13.32 -4.12 -3.92
N TYR A 66 12.11 -3.58 -3.77
CA TYR A 66 11.19 -3.27 -4.87
C TYR A 66 11.20 -1.78 -5.27
N TYR A 67 11.87 -0.93 -4.50
CA TYR A 67 11.93 0.51 -4.70
C TYR A 67 12.45 0.93 -6.07
N THR A 68 13.38 0.16 -6.67
CA THR A 68 13.92 0.46 -8.01
C THR A 68 12.91 0.31 -9.15
N GLN A 69 11.73 -0.24 -8.87
CA GLN A 69 10.67 -0.49 -9.88
C GLN A 69 9.52 0.52 -9.80
N SER A 70 9.53 1.43 -8.82
CA SER A 70 8.44 2.36 -8.59
C SER A 70 8.95 3.63 -7.90
N ASP A 71 8.58 4.80 -8.40
CA ASP A 71 8.89 6.10 -7.79
C ASP A 71 8.07 6.39 -6.52
N GLU A 72 7.10 5.53 -6.19
CA GLU A 72 6.14 5.71 -5.10
C GLU A 72 6.51 4.84 -3.89
N GLN A 73 7.56 5.24 -3.17
CA GLN A 73 8.04 4.52 -1.99
C GLN A 73 6.97 4.44 -0.88
N ASP A 74 6.24 5.51 -0.65
CA ASP A 74 5.25 5.61 0.43
C ASP A 74 4.07 4.67 0.18
N ASP A 75 3.63 4.52 -1.06
CA ASP A 75 2.60 3.57 -1.44
C ASP A 75 3.05 2.12 -1.22
N LEU A 76 4.30 1.80 -1.59
CA LEU A 76 4.85 0.46 -1.36
C LEU A 76 4.94 0.13 0.14
N VAL A 77 5.29 1.10 0.98
CA VAL A 77 5.31 0.92 2.45
C VAL A 77 3.90 0.69 2.96
N SER A 78 2.92 1.45 2.49
CA SER A 78 1.52 1.30 2.87
C SER A 78 0.97 -0.07 2.48
N VAL A 79 1.18 -0.48 1.22
CA VAL A 79 0.79 -1.80 0.69
C VAL A 79 1.50 -2.93 1.46
N GLY A 80 2.81 -2.78 1.71
CA GLY A 80 3.59 -3.73 2.49
C GLY A 80 3.08 -3.86 3.93
N THR A 81 2.66 -2.76 4.54
CA THR A 81 2.07 -2.76 5.89
C THR A 81 0.73 -3.52 5.91
N ILE A 82 -0.11 -3.36 4.88
CA ILE A 82 -1.33 -4.16 4.72
C ILE A 82 -0.98 -5.64 4.63
N GLY A 83 0.05 -6.01 3.86
CA GLY A 83 0.56 -7.37 3.77
C GLY A 83 1.02 -7.94 5.11
N LEU A 84 1.72 -7.13 5.94
CA LEU A 84 2.13 -7.51 7.28
C LEU A 84 0.92 -7.75 8.19
N ILE A 85 -0.08 -6.86 8.19
CA ILE A 85 -1.30 -6.98 8.97
C ILE A 85 -2.05 -8.27 8.63
N LYS A 86 -2.21 -8.55 7.33
CA LYS A 86 -2.82 -9.81 6.84
C LYS A 86 -2.01 -11.02 7.29
N GLY A 87 -0.66 -10.94 7.18
CA GLY A 87 0.26 -11.99 7.59
C GLY A 87 0.16 -12.31 9.08
N VAL A 88 0.23 -11.29 9.95
CA VAL A 88 0.09 -11.49 11.41
C VAL A 88 -1.27 -12.08 11.76
N SER A 89 -2.36 -11.55 11.19
CA SER A 89 -3.72 -11.99 11.49
C SER A 89 -4.02 -13.44 11.05
N SER A 90 -3.36 -13.91 9.99
CA SER A 90 -3.56 -15.27 9.44
C SER A 90 -2.48 -16.25 9.89
N TYR A 91 -1.53 -15.82 10.71
CA TYR A 91 -0.44 -16.67 11.17
C TYR A 91 -0.92 -17.83 12.05
N ARG A 92 -0.38 -19.02 11.78
CA ARG A 92 -0.65 -20.26 12.54
C ARG A 92 0.68 -20.91 12.92
N PRO A 93 1.07 -20.90 14.20
CA PRO A 93 2.34 -21.48 14.66
C PRO A 93 2.43 -23.00 14.46
N GLU A 94 1.28 -23.68 14.37
CA GLU A 94 1.17 -25.13 14.15
C GLU A 94 1.84 -25.60 12.84
N LYS A 95 1.95 -24.69 11.85
CA LYS A 95 2.62 -24.97 10.57
C LYS A 95 4.15 -25.00 10.65
N GLY A 96 4.74 -24.74 11.80
CA GLY A 96 6.18 -24.82 12.04
C GLY A 96 7.02 -23.73 11.36
N THR A 97 6.42 -22.74 10.70
CA THR A 97 7.13 -21.61 10.08
C THR A 97 7.30 -20.48 11.08
N ARG A 98 8.41 -19.72 10.99
CA ARG A 98 8.61 -18.52 11.80
C ARG A 98 7.68 -17.41 11.35
N LEU A 99 7.18 -16.59 12.29
CA LEU A 99 6.32 -15.46 12.00
C LEU A 99 6.95 -14.52 10.95
N ALA A 100 8.22 -14.14 11.13
CA ALA A 100 8.92 -13.24 10.21
C ALA A 100 8.99 -13.80 8.77
N THR A 101 9.19 -15.12 8.61
CA THR A 101 9.25 -15.76 7.29
C THR A 101 7.87 -15.76 6.61
N TYR A 102 6.82 -16.07 7.38
CA TYR A 102 5.45 -16.06 6.87
C TYR A 102 4.98 -14.65 6.54
N ALA A 103 5.20 -13.69 7.43
CA ALA A 103 4.87 -12.30 7.24
C ALA A 103 5.61 -11.69 6.04
N ALA A 104 6.91 -11.99 5.88
CA ALA A 104 7.69 -11.54 4.71
C ALA A 104 7.04 -12.00 3.39
N LYS A 105 6.56 -13.24 3.34
CA LYS A 105 5.90 -13.78 2.15
C LYS A 105 4.55 -13.09 1.86
N CYS A 106 3.79 -12.77 2.92
CA CYS A 106 2.55 -12.02 2.79
C CYS A 106 2.80 -10.59 2.27
N VAL A 107 3.83 -9.92 2.79
CA VAL A 107 4.25 -8.58 2.33
C VAL A 107 4.66 -8.62 0.86
N GLU A 108 5.53 -9.56 0.47
CA GLU A 108 5.94 -9.73 -0.94
C GLU A 108 4.74 -9.97 -1.86
N ASN A 109 3.84 -10.85 -1.47
CA ASN A 109 2.65 -11.16 -2.28
C ASN A 109 1.76 -9.91 -2.48
N GLU A 110 1.55 -9.10 -1.43
CA GLU A 110 0.73 -7.89 -1.52
C GLU A 110 1.37 -6.86 -2.45
N ILE A 111 2.69 -6.65 -2.37
CA ILE A 111 3.44 -5.77 -3.27
C ILE A 111 3.34 -6.26 -4.72
N LEU A 112 3.50 -7.56 -4.97
CA LEU A 112 3.36 -8.14 -6.31
C LEU A 112 1.94 -8.00 -6.86
N MET A 113 0.91 -8.13 -6.02
CA MET A 113 -0.48 -7.88 -6.41
C MET A 113 -0.71 -6.42 -6.79
N TYR A 114 -0.14 -5.49 -6.02
CA TYR A 114 -0.18 -4.06 -6.34
C TYR A 114 0.42 -3.76 -7.72
N PHE A 115 1.60 -4.30 -8.03
CA PHE A 115 2.21 -4.12 -9.35
C PHE A 115 1.37 -4.73 -10.48
N ARG A 116 0.76 -5.90 -10.26
CA ARG A 116 -0.13 -6.52 -11.26
C ARG A 116 -1.38 -5.68 -11.52
N SER A 117 -1.98 -5.12 -10.46
CA SER A 117 -3.13 -4.23 -10.58
C SER A 117 -2.76 -2.97 -11.36
N ARG A 118 -1.65 -2.36 -11.00
CA ARG A 118 -1.15 -1.15 -11.65
C ARG A 118 -0.83 -1.36 -13.14
N LYS A 119 -0.25 -2.53 -13.48
CA LYS A 119 0.01 -2.88 -14.88
C LYS A 119 -1.27 -2.99 -15.71
N LYS A 120 -2.40 -3.39 -15.12
CA LYS A 120 -3.70 -3.42 -15.83
C LYS A 120 -4.20 -2.00 -16.11
N LEU A 121 -4.00 -1.08 -15.15
CA LEU A 121 -4.42 0.32 -15.29
C LEU A 121 -3.57 1.13 -16.28
N GLN A 122 -2.33 0.71 -16.57
CA GLN A 122 -1.45 1.40 -17.52
C GLN A 122 -1.99 1.46 -18.96
N GLY A 123 -2.97 0.62 -19.32
CA GLY A 123 -3.65 0.63 -20.62
C GLY A 123 -4.95 1.42 -20.63
N GLU A 124 -5.35 1.99 -19.50
CA GLU A 124 -6.56 2.81 -19.40
C GLU A 124 -6.27 4.23 -19.86
N VAL A 125 -7.07 4.73 -20.80
CA VAL A 125 -7.03 6.11 -21.30
C VAL A 125 -8.24 6.83 -20.75
N SER A 126 -8.07 8.07 -20.30
CA SER A 126 -9.19 8.87 -19.81
C SER A 126 -10.14 9.21 -20.98
N LEU A 127 -11.44 9.02 -20.78
CA LEU A 127 -12.45 9.44 -21.76
C LEU A 127 -12.47 10.97 -21.94
N ASN A 128 -11.94 11.71 -20.97
CA ASN A 128 -11.84 13.16 -21.01
C ASN A 128 -10.49 13.65 -21.60
N ASP A 129 -9.67 12.75 -22.14
CA ASP A 129 -8.46 13.17 -22.83
C ASP A 129 -8.83 13.83 -24.15
N SER A 130 -8.28 15.02 -24.37
CA SER A 130 -8.42 15.77 -25.61
C SER A 130 -7.66 15.04 -26.73
N LEU A 131 -8.32 14.82 -27.84
CA LEU A 131 -7.74 14.24 -29.05
C LEU A 131 -7.03 15.27 -29.93
N ASP A 132 -7.34 16.57 -29.74
CA ASP A 132 -6.77 17.64 -30.53
C ASP A 132 -5.45 18.13 -29.90
N ALA A 133 -4.35 17.90 -30.59
CA ALA A 133 -3.02 18.41 -30.27
C ALA A 133 -2.79 19.86 -30.79
N ASP A 134 -3.65 20.35 -31.69
CA ASP A 134 -3.49 21.64 -32.37
C ASP A 134 -4.59 22.61 -31.92
N GLY A 135 -4.20 23.59 -31.13
CA GLY A 135 -5.01 24.51 -30.33
C GLY A 135 -5.87 25.56 -31.07
N ASP A 136 -6.62 25.23 -32.11
CA ASP A 136 -7.46 26.19 -32.82
C ASP A 136 -8.85 25.64 -33.17
N GLY A 137 -9.54 25.00 -32.23
CA GLY A 137 -10.89 24.48 -32.41
C GLY A 137 -11.58 24.05 -31.14
N GLU A 138 -12.84 23.68 -31.18
CA GLU A 138 -13.55 23.00 -30.09
C GLU A 138 -12.77 21.73 -29.73
N SER A 139 -12.35 21.58 -28.46
CA SER A 139 -11.61 20.42 -27.99
C SER A 139 -12.45 19.17 -28.16
N LEU A 140 -12.05 18.29 -29.06
CA LEU A 140 -12.67 16.98 -29.25
C LEU A 140 -12.15 16.03 -28.18
N TYR A 141 -13.04 15.46 -27.40
CA TYR A 141 -12.72 14.50 -26.35
C TYR A 141 -12.89 13.07 -26.85
N LEU A 142 -12.15 12.13 -26.28
CA LEU A 142 -12.28 10.71 -26.61
C LEU A 142 -13.71 10.20 -26.40
N MET A 143 -14.42 10.77 -25.41
CA MET A 143 -15.83 10.49 -25.12
C MET A 143 -16.76 10.82 -26.30
N ASP A 144 -16.46 11.88 -27.06
CA ASP A 144 -17.29 12.34 -28.18
C ASP A 144 -17.15 11.44 -29.43
N VAL A 145 -16.04 10.71 -29.50
CA VAL A 145 -15.73 9.79 -30.63
C VAL A 145 -16.25 8.38 -30.36
N ILE A 146 -16.31 7.96 -29.10
CA ILE A 146 -16.86 6.65 -28.72
C ILE A 146 -18.39 6.76 -28.64
N GLY A 147 -19.03 6.86 -29.80
CA GLY A 147 -20.48 6.73 -29.91
C GLY A 147 -20.89 5.27 -29.70
N VAL A 148 -21.72 5.01 -28.70
CA VAL A 148 -22.47 3.76 -28.64
C VAL A 148 -23.61 3.89 -29.64
N GLU A 149 -23.61 3.08 -30.71
CA GLU A 149 -24.81 2.94 -31.53
C GLU A 149 -25.92 2.36 -30.66
N ASP A 150 -26.91 3.17 -30.37
CA ASP A 150 -28.09 2.82 -29.55
C ASP A 150 -29.08 1.91 -30.31
N THR A 151 -28.54 1.04 -31.19
CA THR A 151 -29.33 0.07 -31.93
C THR A 151 -30.07 -0.93 -31.03
N MET A 152 -29.55 -1.14 -29.81
CA MET A 152 -30.15 -2.07 -28.86
C MET A 152 -31.49 -1.55 -28.28
N TYR A 153 -31.67 -0.25 -28.15
CA TYR A 153 -32.93 0.35 -27.72
C TYR A 153 -33.97 0.42 -28.82
N LEU A 154 -33.55 0.66 -30.06
CA LEU A 154 -34.44 0.66 -31.22
C LEU A 154 -35.02 -0.73 -31.49
N ASP A 155 -34.19 -1.79 -31.35
CA ASP A 155 -34.65 -3.18 -31.53
C ASP A 155 -35.63 -3.64 -30.44
N ILE A 156 -35.58 -3.07 -29.23
CA ILE A 156 -36.52 -3.34 -28.15
C ILE A 156 -37.85 -2.62 -28.41
N GLN A 157 -37.80 -1.39 -28.89
CA GLN A 157 -38.99 -0.57 -29.20
C GLN A 157 -39.75 -1.10 -30.40
N ASP A 158 -39.06 -1.51 -31.45
CA ASP A 158 -39.65 -2.15 -32.62
C ASP A 158 -40.31 -3.52 -32.31
N ARG A 159 -39.75 -4.27 -31.33
CA ARG A 159 -40.35 -5.52 -30.86
C ARG A 159 -41.64 -5.30 -30.07
N ASP A 160 -41.70 -4.27 -29.27
CA ASP A 160 -42.90 -3.95 -28.46
C ASP A 160 -44.03 -3.40 -29.34
N ASP A 161 -43.72 -2.69 -30.43
CA ASP A 161 -44.70 -2.19 -31.39
C ASP A 161 -45.24 -3.31 -32.33
N CYS A 162 -44.48 -4.38 -32.56
CA CYS A 162 -44.95 -5.56 -33.28
C CYS A 162 -45.88 -6.47 -32.48
N LEU A 163 -45.98 -6.29 -31.14
CA LEU A 163 -46.80 -7.11 -30.26
C LEU A 163 -48.14 -6.42 -29.86
N ARG A 164 -48.42 -5.25 -30.38
CA ARG A 164 -49.69 -4.52 -30.27
C ARG A 164 -50.50 -4.63 -31.53
#